data_a95ea8ff0f6309ff3fe52d617ab1209b
#
_entry.id   a95ea8ff0f6309ff3fe52d617ab1209b
#
_cell.length_a   1.000
_cell.length_b   1.000
_cell.length_c   1.000
_cell.angle_alpha   90.00
_cell.angle_beta   90.00
_cell.angle_gamma   90.00
#
_symmetry.space_group_name_H-M   'P 1'
#
loop_
_entity.id
_entity.type
_entity.pdbx_description
1 polymer ?
#
loop_
_entity_poly.entity_id
_entity_poly.type
_entity_poly.pdbx_seq_one_letter_code
_entity_poly.pdbx_strand_id
1 'polypeptide(L)'
;MLITLDIETNTSHDTIWIAVTQNVETGEMLEHYSAETLEPLLRDSEGVIGHNIIGFDAPVLEKQWSLQIPTEKLKDTLVLSRLWNPSLEGGHSLDSWGKRFGDHKIDFHDYDGGLSDEMVEYCRQDVALTTRLYKHLTNTLNLEEFKPQCVDLEEKVYIITAQQERNGFMLNVEAATTLWQDITHKMRTITAELQKVFPPIVEERWSEKTGKRLKDKVTEFNVGSRKQIAERLEGVGVKFKLQTEKGAIIVNEKVLEGIDIPEAKMIYEYLMLQKRAAQIDSLLTH
;
A
#
# COMPACT_ATOMS: atom_id res chain seq x y z
N MET A 1 1.93 -29.85 -18.28
CA MET A 1 0.79 -28.91 -18.43
C MET A 1 1.03 -27.66 -17.61
N LEU A 2 0.52 -26.51 -18.05
CA LEU A 2 0.50 -25.28 -17.25
C LEU A 2 -0.77 -25.23 -16.40
N ILE A 3 -0.63 -24.81 -15.14
CA ILE A 3 -1.75 -24.62 -14.22
C ILE A 3 -1.72 -23.19 -13.66
N THR A 4 -2.88 -22.61 -13.44
CA THR A 4 -3.06 -21.40 -12.63
C THR A 4 -3.43 -21.82 -11.21
N LEU A 5 -2.93 -21.11 -10.21
CA LEU A 5 -3.14 -21.36 -8.79
C LEU A 5 -3.46 -20.04 -8.09
N ASP A 6 -4.36 -20.11 -7.12
CA ASP A 6 -4.64 -19.08 -6.14
C ASP A 6 -5.03 -19.73 -4.82
N ILE A 7 -4.78 -19.08 -3.68
CA ILE A 7 -5.13 -19.58 -2.34
C ILE A 7 -5.87 -18.52 -1.54
N GLU A 8 -6.81 -18.98 -0.69
CA GLU A 8 -7.46 -18.14 0.30
C GLU A 8 -7.01 -18.51 1.71
N THR A 9 -6.74 -17.49 2.52
CA THR A 9 -6.21 -17.64 3.87
C THR A 9 -6.99 -16.75 4.85
N ASN A 10 -6.81 -16.99 6.15
CA ASN A 10 -7.20 -16.00 7.14
C ASN A 10 -6.28 -14.76 7.09
N THR A 11 -6.65 -13.67 7.78
CA THR A 11 -5.90 -12.40 7.76
C THR A 11 -4.48 -12.49 8.32
N SER A 12 -4.20 -13.47 9.20
CA SER A 12 -2.86 -13.73 9.74
C SER A 12 -1.98 -14.63 8.86
N HIS A 13 -2.54 -15.17 7.78
CA HIS A 13 -1.87 -16.09 6.84
C HIS A 13 -1.28 -17.34 7.51
N ASP A 14 -1.91 -17.81 8.58
CA ASP A 14 -1.51 -19.01 9.30
C ASP A 14 -2.40 -20.23 9.00
N THR A 15 -3.52 -20.01 8.31
CA THR A 15 -4.46 -21.03 7.89
C THR A 15 -4.81 -20.84 6.41
N ILE A 16 -4.63 -21.86 5.59
CA ILE A 16 -5.12 -21.91 4.21
C ILE A 16 -6.49 -22.58 4.23
N TRP A 17 -7.51 -21.86 3.79
CA TRP A 17 -8.88 -22.38 3.71
C TRP A 17 -9.09 -23.23 2.47
N ILE A 18 -8.55 -22.80 1.35
CA ILE A 18 -8.67 -23.47 0.05
C ILE A 18 -7.53 -23.03 -0.86
N ALA A 19 -7.14 -23.93 -1.74
CA ALA A 19 -6.39 -23.63 -2.95
C ALA A 19 -7.23 -24.04 -4.15
N VAL A 20 -7.30 -23.21 -5.19
CA VAL A 20 -7.97 -23.55 -6.45
C VAL A 20 -6.93 -23.56 -7.56
N THR A 21 -7.01 -24.57 -8.41
CA THR A 21 -6.18 -24.67 -9.61
C THR A 21 -7.02 -24.72 -10.86
N GLN A 22 -6.50 -24.19 -11.97
CA GLN A 22 -7.09 -24.33 -13.30
C GLN A 22 -6.06 -24.80 -14.30
N ASN A 23 -6.37 -25.84 -15.05
CA ASN A 23 -5.60 -26.21 -16.23
C ASN A 23 -5.80 -25.13 -17.32
N VAL A 24 -4.69 -24.53 -17.76
CA VAL A 24 -4.71 -23.39 -18.70
C VAL A 24 -5.27 -23.80 -20.08
N GLU A 25 -5.07 -25.05 -20.48
CA GLU A 25 -5.52 -25.54 -21.81
C GLU A 25 -6.95 -26.01 -21.79
N THR A 26 -7.33 -26.87 -20.83
CA THR A 26 -8.65 -27.48 -20.76
C THR A 26 -9.68 -26.60 -20.08
N GLY A 27 -9.23 -25.68 -19.21
CA GLY A 27 -10.11 -24.86 -18.37
C GLY A 27 -10.69 -25.60 -17.15
N GLU A 28 -10.31 -26.86 -16.95
CA GLU A 28 -10.75 -27.65 -15.80
C GLU A 28 -10.22 -27.04 -14.49
N MET A 29 -11.11 -26.85 -13.52
CA MET A 29 -10.80 -26.35 -12.19
C MET A 29 -10.88 -27.45 -11.15
N LEU A 30 -9.92 -27.45 -10.22
CA LEU A 30 -9.89 -28.35 -9.07
C LEU A 30 -9.74 -27.54 -7.79
N GLU A 31 -10.43 -27.99 -6.75
CA GLU A 31 -10.36 -27.43 -5.41
C GLU A 31 -9.54 -28.33 -4.50
N HIS A 32 -8.66 -27.72 -3.70
CA HIS A 32 -7.75 -28.42 -2.81
C HIS A 32 -7.91 -27.86 -1.41
N TYR A 33 -8.21 -28.73 -0.48
CA TYR A 33 -8.41 -28.40 0.94
C TYR A 33 -7.26 -28.91 1.82
N SER A 34 -6.25 -29.53 1.20
CA SER A 34 -5.06 -30.04 1.87
C SER A 34 -3.88 -30.19 0.92
N ALA A 35 -2.68 -30.28 1.49
CA ALA A 35 -1.45 -30.49 0.76
C ALA A 35 -1.46 -31.74 -0.12
N GLU A 36 -2.03 -32.84 0.40
CA GLU A 36 -2.03 -34.15 -0.27
C GLU A 36 -2.74 -34.13 -1.62
N THR A 37 -3.74 -33.27 -1.77
CA THR A 37 -4.51 -33.16 -3.02
C THR A 37 -3.84 -32.22 -4.03
N LEU A 38 -3.07 -31.22 -3.56
CA LEU A 38 -2.40 -30.24 -4.42
C LEU A 38 -1.00 -30.70 -4.86
N GLU A 39 -0.24 -31.39 -3.99
CA GLU A 39 1.13 -31.75 -4.22
C GLU A 39 1.38 -32.52 -5.53
N PRO A 40 0.59 -33.58 -5.87
CA PRO A 40 0.79 -34.30 -7.13
C PRO A 40 0.67 -33.38 -8.35
N LEU A 41 -0.27 -32.45 -8.33
CA LEU A 41 -0.52 -31.53 -9.43
C LEU A 41 0.63 -30.53 -9.60
N LEU A 42 1.15 -29.98 -8.49
CA LEU A 42 2.33 -29.10 -8.52
C LEU A 42 3.57 -29.83 -9.04
N ARG A 43 3.78 -31.08 -8.60
CA ARG A 43 4.90 -31.91 -9.01
C ARG A 43 4.86 -32.19 -10.51
N ASP A 44 3.69 -32.54 -11.05
CA ASP A 44 3.53 -33.00 -12.43
C ASP A 44 3.31 -31.83 -13.42
N SER A 45 3.12 -30.59 -12.93
CA SER A 45 3.00 -29.39 -13.74
C SER A 45 4.35 -28.97 -14.35
N GLU A 46 4.32 -28.38 -15.53
CA GLU A 46 5.46 -27.73 -16.20
C GLU A 46 5.67 -26.30 -15.71
N GLY A 47 4.60 -25.65 -15.23
CA GLY A 47 4.62 -24.32 -14.65
C GLY A 47 3.35 -24.02 -13.86
N VAL A 48 3.51 -23.19 -12.86
CA VAL A 48 2.48 -22.73 -11.94
C VAL A 48 2.35 -21.22 -12.06
N ILE A 49 1.20 -20.77 -12.52
CA ILE A 49 0.88 -19.36 -12.77
C ILE A 49 0.06 -18.83 -11.60
N GLY A 50 0.40 -17.65 -11.10
CA GLY A 50 -0.42 -16.93 -10.13
C GLY A 50 -0.27 -15.42 -10.28
N HIS A 51 -1.07 -14.66 -9.57
CA HIS A 51 -0.94 -13.22 -9.51
C HIS A 51 -0.28 -12.82 -8.19
N ASN A 52 0.97 -12.38 -8.22
CA ASN A 52 1.81 -12.19 -7.05
C ASN A 52 2.17 -13.50 -6.32
N ILE A 53 2.17 -14.61 -7.04
CA ILE A 53 2.44 -15.95 -6.49
C ILE A 53 3.82 -16.04 -5.82
N ILE A 54 4.82 -15.33 -6.35
CA ILE A 54 6.18 -15.27 -5.78
C ILE A 54 6.17 -14.56 -4.42
N GLY A 55 5.37 -13.52 -4.30
CA GLY A 55 5.28 -12.72 -3.08
C GLY A 55 4.38 -13.33 -2.01
N PHE A 56 3.36 -14.07 -2.40
CA PHE A 56 2.31 -14.51 -1.48
C PHE A 56 2.05 -16.03 -1.50
N ASP A 57 1.45 -16.58 -2.54
CA ASP A 57 0.94 -17.97 -2.50
C ASP A 57 2.04 -19.00 -2.27
N ALA A 58 3.15 -18.93 -2.99
CA ALA A 58 4.22 -19.90 -2.88
C ALA A 58 4.86 -19.92 -1.47
N PRO A 59 5.23 -18.79 -0.84
CA PRO A 59 5.70 -18.76 0.54
C PRO A 59 4.67 -19.22 1.57
N VAL A 60 3.40 -18.94 1.37
CA VAL A 60 2.34 -19.37 2.30
C VAL A 60 2.11 -20.88 2.21
N LEU A 61 2.08 -21.45 1.00
CA LEU A 61 2.03 -22.90 0.76
C LEU A 61 3.23 -23.62 1.39
N GLU A 62 4.43 -23.08 1.23
CA GLU A 62 5.64 -23.63 1.85
C GLU A 62 5.53 -23.63 3.38
N LYS A 63 5.12 -22.50 3.95
CA LYS A 63 5.03 -22.33 5.40
C LYS A 63 3.92 -23.18 6.04
N GLN A 64 2.73 -23.22 5.44
CA GLN A 64 1.55 -23.81 6.07
C GLN A 64 1.31 -25.28 5.66
N TRP A 65 1.57 -25.61 4.41
CA TRP A 65 1.36 -26.95 3.88
C TRP A 65 2.66 -27.71 3.57
N SER A 66 3.83 -27.10 3.81
CA SER A 66 5.15 -27.67 3.48
C SER A 66 5.30 -28.01 1.99
N LEU A 67 4.56 -27.32 1.12
CA LEU A 67 4.59 -27.48 -0.32
C LEU A 67 5.54 -26.46 -0.95
N GLN A 68 6.63 -26.93 -1.52
CA GLN A 68 7.56 -26.10 -2.27
C GLN A 68 7.26 -26.16 -3.77
N ILE A 69 7.08 -25.01 -4.40
CA ILE A 69 7.01 -24.87 -5.84
C ILE A 69 8.41 -24.50 -6.33
N PRO A 70 9.07 -25.33 -7.17
CA PRO A 70 10.36 -24.98 -7.74
C PRO A 70 10.32 -23.62 -8.44
N THR A 71 11.31 -22.78 -8.17
CA THR A 71 11.31 -21.38 -8.66
C THR A 71 11.25 -21.28 -10.18
N GLU A 72 11.81 -22.24 -10.90
CA GLU A 72 11.77 -22.33 -12.36
C GLU A 72 10.39 -22.64 -12.92
N LYS A 73 9.45 -23.14 -12.08
CA LYS A 73 8.05 -23.37 -12.46
C LYS A 73 7.16 -22.15 -12.21
N LEU A 74 7.58 -21.21 -11.37
CA LEU A 74 6.78 -20.04 -11.03
C LEU A 74 6.64 -19.10 -12.23
N LYS A 75 5.41 -18.66 -12.50
CA LYS A 75 5.05 -17.66 -13.49
C LYS A 75 4.15 -16.62 -12.84
N ASP A 76 4.66 -15.39 -12.69
CA ASP A 76 3.95 -14.34 -11.96
C ASP A 76 3.34 -13.31 -12.90
N THR A 77 2.00 -13.25 -12.94
CA THR A 77 1.28 -12.29 -13.79
C THR A 77 1.43 -10.85 -13.33
N LEU A 78 1.80 -10.59 -12.07
CA LEU A 78 2.13 -9.25 -11.60
C LEU A 78 3.45 -8.77 -12.23
N VAL A 79 4.46 -9.64 -12.31
CA VAL A 79 5.73 -9.36 -12.98
C VAL A 79 5.50 -9.12 -14.47
N LEU A 80 4.75 -10.00 -15.13
CA LEU A 80 4.39 -9.85 -16.55
C LEU A 80 3.64 -8.55 -16.82
N SER A 81 2.71 -8.17 -15.96
CA SER A 81 1.94 -6.94 -16.07
C SER A 81 2.82 -5.69 -15.97
N ARG A 82 3.79 -5.69 -15.05
CA ARG A 82 4.75 -4.60 -14.89
C ARG A 82 5.71 -4.50 -16.08
N LEU A 83 6.16 -5.62 -16.64
CA LEU A 83 6.95 -5.65 -17.86
C LEU A 83 6.15 -5.15 -19.07
N TRP A 84 4.89 -5.54 -19.18
CA TRP A 84 4.03 -5.13 -20.28
C TRP A 84 3.82 -3.61 -20.32
N ASN A 85 3.56 -2.97 -19.20
CA ASN A 85 3.45 -1.52 -19.11
C ASN A 85 3.71 -1.03 -17.66
N PRO A 86 4.92 -0.58 -17.31
CA PRO A 86 5.27 -0.18 -15.96
C PRO A 86 4.48 1.03 -15.45
N SER A 87 3.89 1.83 -16.36
CA SER A 87 3.10 3.03 -16.04
C SER A 87 1.60 2.83 -16.24
N LEU A 88 1.12 1.60 -16.07
CA LEU A 88 -0.28 1.24 -16.29
C LEU A 88 -1.22 2.04 -15.39
N GLU A 89 -2.08 2.85 -16.00
CA GLU A 89 -3.08 3.64 -15.28
C GLU A 89 -4.04 2.72 -14.50
N GLY A 90 -4.31 3.02 -13.24
CA GLY A 90 -5.11 2.18 -12.34
C GLY A 90 -4.34 0.99 -11.72
N GLY A 91 -3.04 0.83 -12.03
CA GLY A 91 -2.15 -0.16 -11.41
C GLY A 91 -2.28 -1.58 -11.94
N HIS A 92 -1.62 -2.51 -11.27
CA HIS A 92 -1.39 -3.89 -11.72
C HIS A 92 -2.14 -4.95 -10.91
N SER A 93 -2.99 -4.56 -9.94
CA SER A 93 -3.75 -5.52 -9.14
C SER A 93 -4.71 -6.35 -10.00
N LEU A 94 -5.03 -7.55 -9.53
CA LEU A 94 -5.96 -8.43 -10.23
C LEU A 94 -7.35 -7.78 -10.37
N ASP A 95 -7.82 -7.05 -9.35
CA ASP A 95 -9.05 -6.25 -9.41
C ASP A 95 -9.00 -5.18 -10.52
N SER A 96 -7.86 -4.48 -10.66
CA SER A 96 -7.68 -3.49 -11.75
C SER A 96 -7.72 -4.13 -13.13
N TRP A 97 -7.18 -5.34 -13.27
CA TRP A 97 -7.26 -6.11 -14.51
C TRP A 97 -8.67 -6.64 -14.77
N GLY A 98 -9.38 -7.10 -13.73
CA GLY A 98 -10.77 -7.48 -13.83
C GLY A 98 -11.63 -6.34 -14.40
N LYS A 99 -11.48 -5.13 -13.85
CA LYS A 99 -12.17 -3.93 -14.34
C LYS A 99 -11.87 -3.63 -15.82
N ARG A 100 -10.61 -3.80 -16.26
CA ARG A 100 -10.23 -3.62 -17.68
C ARG A 100 -10.84 -4.67 -18.60
N PHE A 101 -11.00 -5.89 -18.10
CA PHE A 101 -11.62 -6.96 -18.86
C PHE A 101 -13.15 -6.93 -18.84
N GLY A 102 -13.74 -6.05 -18.01
CA GLY A 102 -15.18 -6.01 -17.79
C GLY A 102 -15.68 -7.12 -16.84
N ASP A 103 -14.76 -7.80 -16.17
CA ASP A 103 -15.05 -8.82 -15.15
C ASP A 103 -14.89 -8.17 -13.78
N HIS A 104 -16.00 -7.84 -13.13
CA HIS A 104 -15.95 -7.30 -11.78
C HIS A 104 -15.72 -8.44 -10.79
N LYS A 105 -14.67 -8.29 -9.95
CA LYS A 105 -14.43 -9.23 -8.85
C LYS A 105 -15.59 -9.23 -7.87
N ILE A 106 -15.86 -10.39 -7.30
CA ILE A 106 -16.72 -10.52 -6.13
C ILE A 106 -16.10 -9.70 -4.99
N ASP A 107 -16.93 -8.96 -4.28
CA ASP A 107 -16.48 -8.18 -3.12
C ASP A 107 -16.54 -9.09 -1.89
N PHE A 108 -15.39 -9.65 -1.48
CA PHE A 108 -15.27 -10.57 -0.37
C PHE A 108 -14.40 -9.99 0.74
N HIS A 109 -14.84 -10.08 2.00
CA HIS A 109 -14.18 -9.46 3.15
C HIS A 109 -14.06 -10.35 4.39
N ASP A 110 -14.79 -11.47 4.45
CA ASP A 110 -14.82 -12.33 5.65
C ASP A 110 -13.75 -13.43 5.57
N TYR A 111 -12.49 -13.03 5.64
CA TYR A 111 -11.35 -13.97 5.60
C TYR A 111 -11.17 -14.78 6.90
N ASP A 112 -11.70 -14.32 8.03
CA ASP A 112 -11.54 -14.97 9.34
C ASP A 112 -12.77 -15.80 9.77
N GLY A 113 -13.88 -15.72 9.03
CA GLY A 113 -15.10 -16.48 9.29
C GLY A 113 -15.02 -17.96 8.96
N GLY A 114 -13.91 -18.42 8.41
CA GLY A 114 -13.71 -19.78 7.96
C GLY A 114 -14.08 -20.00 6.48
N LEU A 115 -13.96 -21.24 6.03
CA LEU A 115 -14.30 -21.62 4.66
C LEU A 115 -15.81 -21.42 4.40
N SER A 116 -16.15 -20.69 3.34
CA SER A 116 -17.53 -20.47 2.89
C SER A 116 -17.64 -20.69 1.38
N ASP A 117 -18.87 -20.96 0.91
CA ASP A 117 -19.13 -21.11 -0.52
C ASP A 117 -18.78 -19.82 -1.29
N GLU A 118 -18.97 -18.66 -0.66
CA GLU A 118 -18.60 -17.36 -1.25
C GLU A 118 -17.08 -17.21 -1.42
N MET A 119 -16.30 -17.68 -0.43
CA MET A 119 -14.82 -17.70 -0.53
C MET A 119 -14.36 -18.64 -1.63
N VAL A 120 -14.97 -19.82 -1.77
CA VAL A 120 -14.66 -20.77 -2.83
C VAL A 120 -14.91 -20.14 -4.22
N GLU A 121 -16.06 -19.49 -4.40
CA GLU A 121 -16.38 -18.82 -5.67
C GLU A 121 -15.48 -17.63 -5.95
N TYR A 122 -15.09 -16.86 -4.90
CA TYR A 122 -14.13 -15.79 -5.01
C TYR A 122 -12.76 -16.30 -5.50
N CYS A 123 -12.21 -17.35 -4.88
CA CYS A 123 -10.95 -17.97 -5.30
C CYS A 123 -11.02 -18.53 -6.74
N ARG A 124 -12.13 -19.16 -7.11
CA ARG A 124 -12.37 -19.66 -8.48
C ARG A 124 -12.36 -18.53 -9.50
N GLN A 125 -12.99 -17.40 -9.17
CA GLN A 125 -13.00 -16.22 -10.04
C GLN A 125 -11.59 -15.65 -10.22
N ASP A 126 -10.78 -15.58 -9.13
CA ASP A 126 -9.42 -15.08 -9.18
C ASP A 126 -8.52 -15.98 -10.03
N VAL A 127 -8.66 -17.28 -9.95
CA VAL A 127 -7.96 -18.24 -10.80
C VAL A 127 -8.34 -18.06 -12.28
N ALA A 128 -9.65 -17.93 -12.57
CA ALA A 128 -10.12 -17.71 -13.94
C ALA A 128 -9.59 -16.40 -14.53
N LEU A 129 -9.64 -15.34 -13.73
CA LEU A 129 -9.16 -14.01 -14.13
C LEU A 129 -7.64 -14.01 -14.33
N THR A 130 -6.88 -14.66 -13.45
CA THR A 130 -5.44 -14.83 -13.57
C THR A 130 -5.05 -15.62 -14.81
N THR A 131 -5.79 -16.69 -15.14
CA THR A 131 -5.61 -17.46 -16.39
C THR A 131 -5.85 -16.58 -17.62
N ARG A 132 -6.91 -15.79 -17.62
CA ARG A 132 -7.22 -14.84 -18.70
C ARG A 132 -6.13 -13.78 -18.84
N LEU A 133 -5.67 -13.24 -17.71
CA LEU A 133 -4.60 -12.25 -17.67
C LEU A 133 -3.29 -12.82 -18.22
N TYR A 134 -2.91 -14.02 -17.81
CA TYR A 134 -1.71 -14.69 -18.32
C TYR A 134 -1.76 -14.85 -19.84
N LYS A 135 -2.86 -15.38 -20.37
CA LYS A 135 -3.08 -15.50 -21.82
C LYS A 135 -3.01 -14.15 -22.53
N HIS A 136 -3.61 -13.11 -21.96
CA HIS A 136 -3.59 -11.77 -22.53
C HIS A 136 -2.15 -11.22 -22.58
N LEU A 137 -1.43 -11.27 -21.47
CA LEU A 137 -0.08 -10.72 -21.38
C LEU A 137 0.93 -11.48 -22.27
N THR A 138 0.88 -12.81 -22.29
CA THR A 138 1.77 -13.60 -23.13
C THR A 138 1.50 -13.43 -24.63
N ASN A 139 0.24 -13.15 -25.02
CA ASN A 139 -0.10 -12.89 -26.42
C ASN A 139 0.25 -11.45 -26.84
N THR A 140 0.27 -10.50 -25.90
CA THR A 140 0.48 -9.07 -26.20
C THR A 140 1.90 -8.60 -25.89
N LEU A 141 2.63 -9.30 -25.02
CA LEU A 141 4.08 -9.12 -24.91
C LEU A 141 4.67 -9.49 -26.26
N ASN A 142 5.14 -8.47 -26.97
CA ASN A 142 5.85 -8.70 -28.24
C ASN A 142 7.17 -9.43 -27.93
N LEU A 143 7.16 -10.75 -28.03
CA LEU A 143 8.31 -11.62 -27.74
C LEU A 143 9.50 -11.39 -28.70
N GLU A 144 9.31 -10.64 -29.79
CA GLU A 144 10.42 -10.18 -30.63
C GLU A 144 11.18 -9.01 -29.96
N GLU A 145 10.48 -8.15 -29.22
CA GLU A 145 11.09 -7.06 -28.44
C GLU A 145 11.46 -7.51 -27.03
N PHE A 146 10.59 -8.27 -26.36
CA PHE A 146 10.84 -8.87 -25.05
C PHE A 146 11.28 -10.32 -25.21
N LYS A 147 12.59 -10.53 -25.20
CA LYS A 147 13.14 -11.90 -25.20
C LYS A 147 12.67 -12.63 -23.94
N PRO A 148 12.41 -13.95 -24.00
CA PRO A 148 12.02 -14.75 -22.83
C PRO A 148 12.97 -14.57 -21.63
N GLN A 149 14.26 -14.29 -21.89
CA GLN A 149 15.25 -14.01 -20.85
C GLN A 149 14.95 -12.75 -20.03
N CYS A 150 14.21 -11.77 -20.58
CA CYS A 150 13.80 -10.58 -19.81
C CYS A 150 12.77 -10.95 -18.75
N VAL A 151 11.81 -11.81 -19.10
CA VAL A 151 10.79 -12.30 -18.15
C VAL A 151 11.47 -13.14 -17.06
N ASP A 152 12.33 -14.09 -17.45
CA ASP A 152 13.08 -14.94 -16.52
C ASP A 152 13.97 -14.11 -15.57
N LEU A 153 14.59 -13.04 -16.05
CA LEU A 153 15.38 -12.12 -15.23
C LEU A 153 14.51 -11.42 -14.18
N GLU A 154 13.39 -10.85 -14.60
CA GLU A 154 12.50 -10.10 -13.68
C GLU A 154 11.83 -11.02 -12.65
N GLU A 155 11.42 -12.24 -13.03
CA GLU A 155 10.92 -13.24 -12.09
C GLU A 155 12.00 -13.60 -11.05
N LYS A 156 13.25 -13.81 -11.45
CA LYS A 156 14.38 -14.07 -10.54
C LYS A 156 14.69 -12.88 -9.63
N VAL A 157 14.66 -11.66 -10.16
CA VAL A 157 14.83 -10.45 -9.35
C VAL A 157 13.70 -10.34 -8.33
N TYR A 158 12.46 -10.65 -8.74
CA TYR A 158 11.32 -10.61 -7.82
C TYR A 158 11.45 -11.66 -6.70
N ILE A 159 11.91 -12.87 -6.99
CA ILE A 159 12.20 -13.88 -5.97
C ILE A 159 13.20 -13.35 -4.93
N ILE A 160 14.28 -12.69 -5.38
CA ILE A 160 15.29 -12.12 -4.49
C ILE A 160 14.69 -10.99 -3.64
N THR A 161 13.94 -10.06 -4.25
CA THR A 161 13.35 -8.93 -3.53
C THR A 161 12.26 -9.37 -2.56
N ALA A 162 11.41 -10.33 -2.93
CA ALA A 162 10.43 -10.93 -2.04
C ALA A 162 11.09 -11.65 -0.84
N GLN A 163 12.24 -12.30 -1.06
CA GLN A 163 13.03 -12.87 0.02
C GLN A 163 13.63 -11.79 0.94
N GLN A 164 14.09 -10.66 0.37
CA GLN A 164 14.58 -9.53 1.16
C GLN A 164 13.48 -8.90 2.01
N GLU A 165 12.28 -8.76 1.46
CA GLU A 165 11.11 -8.26 2.20
C GLU A 165 10.75 -9.18 3.39
N ARG A 166 10.72 -10.49 3.17
CA ARG A 166 10.48 -11.47 4.25
C ARG A 166 11.55 -11.48 5.33
N ASN A 167 12.81 -11.35 4.94
CA ASN A 167 13.94 -11.30 5.88
C ASN A 167 13.92 -10.01 6.70
N GLY A 168 13.45 -8.91 6.11
CA GLY A 168 13.51 -7.60 6.70
C GLY A 168 14.94 -7.13 6.97
N PHE A 169 15.06 -6.12 7.81
CA PHE A 169 16.34 -5.66 8.36
C PHE A 169 16.18 -5.38 9.86
N MET A 170 17.28 -5.53 10.60
CA MET A 170 17.26 -5.32 12.03
C MET A 170 17.17 -3.82 12.35
N LEU A 171 16.09 -3.42 13.03
CA LEU A 171 15.95 -2.08 13.57
C LEU A 171 16.52 -2.01 14.99
N ASN A 172 17.38 -1.03 15.28
CA ASN A 172 17.74 -0.71 16.65
C ASN A 172 16.60 0.09 17.30
N VAL A 173 15.68 -0.65 17.93
CA VAL A 173 14.45 -0.09 18.52
C VAL A 173 14.74 0.93 19.61
N GLU A 174 15.77 0.71 20.46
CA GLU A 174 16.16 1.63 21.52
C GLU A 174 16.63 2.97 20.96
N ALA A 175 17.53 2.93 19.97
CA ALA A 175 18.01 4.14 19.31
C ALA A 175 16.90 4.87 18.56
N ALA A 176 16.01 4.13 17.86
CA ALA A 176 14.87 4.69 17.15
C ALA A 176 13.89 5.39 18.11
N THR A 177 13.58 4.75 19.25
CA THR A 177 12.72 5.31 20.30
C THR A 177 13.31 6.57 20.89
N THR A 178 14.60 6.56 21.22
CA THR A 178 15.30 7.74 21.74
C THR A 178 15.25 8.89 20.74
N LEU A 179 15.56 8.62 19.48
CA LEU A 179 15.48 9.64 18.42
C LEU A 179 14.07 10.20 18.23
N TRP A 180 13.05 9.34 18.29
CA TRP A 180 11.65 9.77 18.22
C TRP A 180 11.26 10.68 19.37
N GLN A 181 11.72 10.37 20.60
CA GLN A 181 11.49 11.18 21.79
C GLN A 181 12.17 12.56 21.66
N ASP A 182 13.43 12.59 21.20
CA ASP A 182 14.18 13.84 20.99
C ASP A 182 13.50 14.73 19.95
N ILE A 183 13.07 14.16 18.82
CA ILE A 183 12.34 14.88 17.77
C ILE A 183 11.03 15.43 18.33
N THR A 184 10.26 14.62 19.05
CA THR A 184 8.98 15.01 19.64
C THR A 184 9.17 16.13 20.67
N HIS A 185 10.23 16.07 21.47
CA HIS A 185 10.59 17.13 22.42
C HIS A 185 10.89 18.45 21.70
N LYS A 186 11.71 18.43 20.65
CA LYS A 186 11.98 19.61 19.81
C LYS A 186 10.71 20.19 19.21
N MET A 187 9.84 19.35 18.67
CA MET A 187 8.55 19.80 18.13
C MET A 187 7.69 20.51 19.18
N ARG A 188 7.64 20.00 20.42
CA ARG A 188 6.91 20.65 21.53
C ARG A 188 7.51 22.02 21.86
N THR A 189 8.84 22.13 21.88
CA THR A 189 9.52 23.40 22.11
C THR A 189 9.18 24.42 21.03
N ILE A 190 9.30 24.06 19.77
CA ILE A 190 8.94 24.91 18.63
C ILE A 190 7.45 25.34 18.69
N THR A 191 6.56 24.40 19.03
CA THR A 191 5.14 24.70 19.19
C THR A 191 4.90 25.74 20.28
N ALA A 192 5.54 25.60 21.44
CA ALA A 192 5.40 26.53 22.54
C ALA A 192 5.93 27.94 22.19
N GLU A 193 7.01 28.03 21.44
CA GLU A 193 7.55 29.31 20.96
C GLU A 193 6.62 29.95 19.92
N LEU A 194 6.14 29.19 18.97
CA LEU A 194 5.20 29.69 17.94
C LEU A 194 3.85 30.09 18.53
N GLN A 195 3.38 29.44 19.60
CA GLN A 195 2.14 29.83 20.29
C GLN A 195 2.29 31.13 21.07
N LYS A 196 3.52 31.53 21.47
CA LYS A 196 3.76 32.86 22.04
C LYS A 196 3.69 33.95 20.95
N VAL A 197 4.16 33.66 19.76
CA VAL A 197 4.11 34.61 18.61
C VAL A 197 2.71 34.68 18.02
N PHE A 198 2.03 33.55 17.95
CA PHE A 198 0.68 33.42 17.42
C PHE A 198 -0.31 33.01 18.52
N PRO A 199 -0.80 33.96 19.33
CA PRO A 199 -1.70 33.65 20.42
C PRO A 199 -3.05 33.07 19.91
N PRO A 200 -3.82 32.40 20.78
CA PRO A 200 -5.12 31.85 20.41
C PRO A 200 -6.05 32.91 19.83
N ILE A 201 -6.82 32.54 18.81
CA ILE A 201 -7.90 33.36 18.28
C ILE A 201 -9.13 33.12 19.15
N VAL A 202 -9.70 34.18 19.69
CA VAL A 202 -10.94 34.14 20.47
C VAL A 202 -12.06 34.69 19.62
N GLU A 203 -13.04 33.86 19.30
CA GLU A 203 -14.24 34.25 18.56
C GLU A 203 -15.43 34.34 19.54
N GLU A 204 -16.02 35.55 19.69
CA GLU A 204 -17.26 35.70 20.43
C GLU A 204 -18.41 35.00 19.70
N ARG A 205 -19.20 34.24 20.43
CA ARG A 205 -20.32 33.50 19.85
C ARG A 205 -21.64 33.92 20.47
N TRP A 206 -22.61 34.06 19.61
CA TRP A 206 -24.01 34.41 20.02
C TRP A 206 -24.95 33.36 19.42
N SER A 207 -26.00 33.02 20.17
CA SER A 207 -27.03 32.11 19.69
C SER A 207 -27.91 32.82 18.65
N GLU A 208 -27.96 32.33 17.44
CA GLU A 208 -28.84 32.86 16.39
C GLU A 208 -30.34 32.77 16.77
N LYS A 209 -30.71 31.75 17.58
CA LYS A 209 -32.10 31.54 18.00
C LYS A 209 -32.56 32.42 19.18
N THR A 210 -31.67 32.74 20.09
CA THR A 210 -32.05 33.39 21.37
C THR A 210 -31.33 34.71 21.61
N GLY A 211 -30.38 35.10 20.77
CA GLY A 211 -29.57 36.33 20.98
C GLY A 211 -28.66 36.28 22.21
N LYS A 212 -28.59 35.17 22.94
CA LYS A 212 -27.77 35.05 24.14
C LYS A 212 -26.30 34.80 23.78
N ARG A 213 -25.40 35.41 24.57
CA ARG A 213 -23.98 35.15 24.47
C ARG A 213 -23.69 33.70 24.83
N LEU A 214 -22.95 33.01 23.96
CA LEU A 214 -22.44 31.67 24.16
C LEU A 214 -20.99 31.74 24.68
N LYS A 215 -20.42 30.60 25.09
CA LYS A 215 -19.00 30.50 25.43
C LYS A 215 -18.17 30.82 24.20
N ASP A 216 -17.17 31.68 24.35
CA ASP A 216 -16.25 32.05 23.28
C ASP A 216 -15.53 30.80 22.72
N LYS A 217 -15.34 30.77 21.41
CA LYS A 217 -14.58 29.73 20.78
C LYS A 217 -13.11 30.17 20.77
N VAL A 218 -12.29 29.43 21.51
CA VAL A 218 -10.83 29.63 21.54
C VAL A 218 -10.17 28.64 20.62
N THR A 219 -9.45 29.13 19.62
CA THR A 219 -8.69 28.28 18.65
C THR A 219 -7.21 28.53 18.84
N GLU A 220 -6.52 27.56 19.43
CA GLU A 220 -5.05 27.58 19.55
C GLU A 220 -4.38 27.37 18.18
N PHE A 221 -3.19 27.93 18.02
CA PHE A 221 -2.40 27.72 16.81
C PHE A 221 -1.91 26.29 16.73
N ASN A 222 -2.40 25.55 15.75
CA ASN A 222 -1.92 24.21 15.42
C ASN A 222 -0.86 24.29 14.31
N VAL A 223 0.41 24.10 14.71
CA VAL A 223 1.58 24.17 13.80
C VAL A 223 1.55 23.09 12.72
N GLY A 224 0.79 22.02 12.87
CA GLY A 224 0.58 20.98 11.84
C GLY A 224 -0.48 21.34 10.80
N SER A 225 -1.31 22.37 11.06
CA SER A 225 -2.42 22.77 10.17
C SER A 225 -1.95 23.71 9.06
N ARG A 226 -1.84 23.22 7.84
CA ARG A 226 -1.43 24.04 6.67
C ARG A 226 -2.33 25.28 6.49
N LYS A 227 -3.62 25.17 6.76
CA LYS A 227 -4.56 26.28 6.69
C LYS A 227 -4.23 27.34 7.74
N GLN A 228 -4.06 26.96 9.01
CA GLN A 228 -3.73 27.90 10.07
C GLN A 228 -2.35 28.54 9.85
N ILE A 229 -1.37 27.78 9.33
CA ILE A 229 -0.04 28.32 8.98
C ILE A 229 -0.21 29.44 7.95
N ALA A 230 -0.98 29.23 6.88
CA ALA A 230 -1.23 30.23 5.87
C ALA A 230 -1.86 31.50 6.49
N GLU A 231 -2.94 31.35 7.23
CA GLU A 231 -3.66 32.45 7.89
C GLU A 231 -2.76 33.25 8.84
N ARG A 232 -1.91 32.58 9.62
CA ARG A 232 -1.00 33.25 10.57
C ARG A 232 0.15 33.97 9.86
N LEU A 233 0.74 33.36 8.85
CA LEU A 233 1.82 33.98 8.08
C LEU A 233 1.33 35.15 7.21
N GLU A 234 0.12 35.07 6.65
CA GLU A 234 -0.51 36.23 5.97
C GLU A 234 -0.73 37.39 6.95
N GLY A 235 -1.14 37.09 8.19
CA GLY A 235 -1.32 38.09 9.24
C GLY A 235 -0.04 38.85 9.61
N VAL A 236 1.14 38.28 9.37
CA VAL A 236 2.45 38.95 9.56
C VAL A 236 3.04 39.47 8.23
N GLY A 237 2.23 39.51 7.17
CA GLY A 237 2.59 40.17 5.90
C GLY A 237 3.18 39.27 4.82
N VAL A 238 3.23 37.94 5.04
CA VAL A 238 3.66 36.98 4.01
C VAL A 238 2.59 36.90 2.91
N LYS A 239 3.03 36.92 1.64
CA LYS A 239 2.15 36.76 0.47
C LYS A 239 2.44 35.43 -0.21
N PHE A 240 1.47 34.52 -0.21
CA PHE A 240 1.57 33.24 -0.92
C PHE A 240 1.18 33.40 -2.38
N LYS A 241 1.98 32.81 -3.28
CA LYS A 241 1.78 32.86 -4.74
C LYS A 241 1.08 31.62 -5.29
N LEU A 242 1.15 30.48 -4.56
CA LEU A 242 0.68 29.20 -5.04
C LEU A 242 -0.64 28.82 -4.36
N GLN A 243 -1.60 28.40 -5.18
CA GLN A 243 -2.90 27.90 -4.73
C GLN A 243 -3.21 26.57 -5.43
N THR A 244 -4.03 25.74 -4.76
CA THR A 244 -4.58 24.53 -5.38
C THR A 244 -5.67 24.92 -6.39
N GLU A 245 -6.08 23.97 -7.24
CA GLU A 245 -7.20 24.16 -8.17
C GLU A 245 -8.50 24.61 -7.49
N LYS A 246 -8.67 24.29 -6.20
CA LYS A 246 -9.80 24.70 -5.36
C LYS A 246 -9.58 26.04 -4.62
N GLY A 247 -8.51 26.78 -4.93
CA GLY A 247 -8.20 28.08 -4.37
C GLY A 247 -7.57 28.07 -2.98
N ALA A 248 -7.23 26.92 -2.41
CA ALA A 248 -6.55 26.85 -1.11
C ALA A 248 -5.04 27.18 -1.26
N ILE A 249 -4.50 27.98 -0.33
CA ILE A 249 -3.08 28.32 -0.30
C ILE A 249 -2.25 27.06 -0.11
N ILE A 250 -1.23 26.88 -0.96
CA ILE A 250 -0.27 25.79 -0.84
C ILE A 250 0.82 26.20 0.15
N VAL A 251 0.88 25.50 1.29
CA VAL A 251 1.95 25.63 2.27
C VAL A 251 2.67 24.29 2.37
N ASN A 252 3.88 24.25 1.85
CA ASN A 252 4.77 23.10 1.95
C ASN A 252 6.19 23.57 2.29
N GLU A 253 7.09 22.63 2.53
CA GLU A 253 8.45 22.88 2.94
C GLU A 253 9.19 23.80 1.93
N LYS A 254 8.99 23.56 0.63
CA LYS A 254 9.61 24.33 -0.45
C LYS A 254 9.14 25.80 -0.49
N VAL A 255 7.86 26.03 -0.16
CA VAL A 255 7.30 27.39 -0.09
C VAL A 255 7.84 28.11 1.14
N LEU A 256 7.90 27.43 2.29
CA LEU A 256 8.40 28.01 3.54
C LEU A 256 9.90 28.32 3.50
N GLU A 257 10.69 27.49 2.82
CA GLU A 257 12.14 27.69 2.63
C GLU A 257 12.43 29.05 1.93
N GLY A 258 11.54 29.50 1.05
CA GLY A 258 11.64 30.78 0.36
C GLY A 258 11.22 32.01 1.16
N ILE A 259 10.76 31.85 2.43
CA ILE A 259 10.23 32.92 3.26
C ILE A 259 11.26 33.25 4.37
N ASP A 260 11.86 34.42 4.28
CA ASP A 260 12.93 34.85 5.19
C ASP A 260 12.39 35.61 6.43
N ILE A 261 11.57 34.92 7.25
CA ILE A 261 11.16 35.38 8.59
C ILE A 261 11.35 34.27 9.61
N PRO A 262 11.63 34.59 10.89
CA PRO A 262 11.90 33.60 11.94
C PRO A 262 10.76 32.59 12.08
N GLU A 263 9.53 33.04 12.06
CA GLU A 263 8.33 32.19 12.23
C GLU A 263 8.20 31.15 11.11
N ALA A 264 8.48 31.53 9.88
CA ALA A 264 8.44 30.61 8.75
C ALA A 264 9.54 29.54 8.87
N LYS A 265 10.75 29.92 9.30
CA LYS A 265 11.85 28.98 9.55
C LYS A 265 11.52 27.99 10.67
N MET A 266 10.90 28.45 11.76
CA MET A 266 10.45 27.58 12.85
C MET A 266 9.35 26.61 12.38
N ILE A 267 8.38 27.09 11.60
CA ILE A 267 7.32 26.25 11.04
C ILE A 267 7.92 25.21 10.05
N TYR A 268 8.86 25.62 9.21
CA TYR A 268 9.58 24.72 8.31
C TYR A 268 10.27 23.58 9.10
N GLU A 269 11.03 23.96 10.14
CA GLU A 269 11.71 22.99 11.01
C GLU A 269 10.71 22.04 11.66
N TYR A 270 9.62 22.54 12.22
CA TYR A 270 8.56 21.72 12.80
C TYR A 270 7.99 20.69 11.81
N LEU A 271 7.68 21.11 10.57
CA LEU A 271 7.11 20.22 9.55
C LEU A 271 8.12 19.15 9.10
N MET A 272 9.39 19.50 9.02
CA MET A 272 10.46 18.53 8.75
C MET A 272 10.58 17.51 9.88
N LEU A 273 10.56 17.96 11.14
CA LEU A 273 10.59 17.09 12.31
C LEU A 273 9.35 16.19 12.38
N GLN A 274 8.17 16.73 12.12
CA GLN A 274 6.92 15.98 12.07
C GLN A 274 6.97 14.82 11.07
N LYS A 275 7.51 15.09 9.87
CA LYS A 275 7.70 14.06 8.85
C LYS A 275 8.67 12.97 9.31
N ARG A 276 9.79 13.35 9.98
CA ARG A 276 10.75 12.38 10.51
C ARG A 276 10.19 11.57 11.67
N ALA A 277 9.46 12.21 12.59
CA ALA A 277 8.78 11.51 13.67
C ALA A 277 7.81 10.46 13.14
N ALA A 278 6.98 10.81 12.13
CA ALA A 278 6.05 9.87 11.52
C ALA A 278 6.75 8.70 10.82
N GLN A 279 7.91 8.92 10.18
CA GLN A 279 8.70 7.84 9.58
C GLN A 279 9.24 6.86 10.63
N ILE A 280 9.72 7.37 11.76
CA ILE A 280 10.24 6.52 12.86
C ILE A 280 9.08 5.79 13.52
N ASP A 281 7.97 6.47 13.80
CA ASP A 281 6.77 5.91 14.40
C ASP A 281 6.24 4.72 13.56
N SER A 282 6.21 4.87 12.24
CA SER A 282 5.84 3.79 11.31
C SER A 282 6.77 2.56 11.41
N LEU A 283 8.08 2.75 11.69
CA LEU A 283 9.02 1.64 11.87
C LEU A 283 8.90 0.98 13.24
N LEU A 284 8.39 1.70 14.26
CA LEU A 284 8.24 1.19 15.62
C LEU A 284 6.90 0.46 15.83
N THR A 285 5.92 0.70 14.96
CA THR A 285 4.55 0.13 15.07
C THR A 285 4.34 -1.11 14.20
N HIS A 286 5.30 -1.47 13.36
CA HIS A 286 5.36 -2.68 12.55
C HIS A 286 6.45 -3.62 13.03
#